data_8a378db8e5f0eb213a7928bc2b1b990c
#
_entry.id   8a378db8e5f0eb213a7928bc2b1b990c
#
_cell.length_a   1.000
_cell.length_b   1.000
_cell.length_c   1.000
_cell.angle_alpha   90.00
_cell.angle_beta   90.00
_cell.angle_gamma   90.00
#
_symmetry.space_group_name_H-M   'P 1'
#
loop_
_entity.id
_entity.type
_entity.pdbx_description
1 polymer ?
#
loop_
_entity_poly.entity_id
_entity_poly.type
_entity_poly.pdbx_seq_one_letter_code
_entity_poly.pdbx_strand_id
1 'polypeptide(L)'
;MVPSYDQMGDWLEEIAQDFPEAFFEDLAGGIQLEEKALPDPDLPPGEMYIMGEYVHDDLGRYILLYYGSFAALLEEEDEEGWKDEIFATVAHEFTHHLEETAGLHALDDKDLEFLQEALAEYGEEDP
;
A
#
# COMPACT_ATOMS: atom_id res chain seq x y z
N MET A 1 -15.56 -0.58 12.10
CA MET A 1 -16.42 -1.07 11.02
C MET A 1 -15.59 -1.71 9.92
N VAL A 2 -16.09 -2.78 9.32
CA VAL A 2 -15.33 -3.49 8.29
C VAL A 2 -16.06 -3.36 6.97
N PRO A 3 -15.50 -2.64 6.00
CA PRO A 3 -16.14 -2.53 4.69
C PRO A 3 -16.04 -3.87 3.94
N SER A 4 -16.82 -4.00 2.89
CA SER A 4 -16.73 -5.17 2.05
C SER A 4 -15.45 -5.13 1.21
N TYR A 5 -15.09 -6.27 0.66
CA TYR A 5 -13.95 -6.35 -0.25
C TYR A 5 -14.12 -5.38 -1.43
N ASP A 6 -15.33 -5.34 -1.99
CA ASP A 6 -15.61 -4.46 -3.12
C ASP A 6 -15.48 -2.99 -2.72
N GLN A 7 -15.94 -2.65 -1.51
CA GLN A 7 -15.83 -1.27 -1.04
C GLN A 7 -14.36 -0.88 -0.87
N MET A 8 -13.54 -1.77 -0.31
CA MET A 8 -12.13 -1.46 -0.19
C MET A 8 -11.49 -1.31 -1.55
N GLY A 9 -11.90 -2.12 -2.52
CA GLY A 9 -11.40 -1.99 -3.87
C GLY A 9 -11.70 -0.63 -4.47
N ASP A 10 -12.93 -0.12 -4.25
CA ASP A 10 -13.31 1.20 -4.73
C ASP A 10 -12.46 2.29 -4.09
N TRP A 11 -12.24 2.19 -2.79
CA TRP A 11 -11.42 3.16 -2.07
C TRP A 11 -9.97 3.12 -2.57
N LEU A 12 -9.46 1.91 -2.80
CA LEU A 12 -8.09 1.76 -3.28
C LEU A 12 -7.93 2.41 -4.65
N GLU A 13 -8.92 2.22 -5.52
CA GLU A 13 -8.87 2.81 -6.84
C GLU A 13 -8.83 4.34 -6.78
N GLU A 14 -9.65 4.93 -5.90
CA GLU A 14 -9.64 6.37 -5.72
C GLU A 14 -8.31 6.85 -5.18
N ILE A 15 -7.79 6.15 -4.17
CA ILE A 15 -6.55 6.54 -3.53
C ILE A 15 -5.38 6.43 -4.51
N ALA A 16 -5.37 5.39 -5.33
CA ALA A 16 -4.29 5.21 -6.29
C ALA A 16 -4.18 6.39 -7.26
N GLN A 17 -5.32 7.00 -7.59
CA GLN A 17 -5.32 8.13 -8.50
C GLN A 17 -4.68 9.38 -7.92
N ASP A 18 -4.53 9.44 -6.61
CA ASP A 18 -3.90 10.58 -5.96
C ASP A 18 -2.37 10.54 -6.04
N PHE A 19 -1.80 9.39 -6.38
CA PHE A 19 -0.35 9.27 -6.44
C PHE A 19 0.17 9.77 -7.78
N PRO A 20 1.35 10.41 -7.80
CA PRO A 20 1.92 10.94 -9.05
C PRO A 20 2.11 9.84 -10.09
N GLU A 21 1.89 10.21 -11.32
CA GLU A 21 2.01 9.27 -12.44
C GLU A 21 3.38 8.63 -12.51
N ALA A 22 4.41 9.40 -12.17
CA ALA A 22 5.78 8.90 -12.22
C ALA A 22 6.01 7.69 -11.32
N PHE A 23 5.21 7.55 -10.24
CA PHE A 23 5.36 6.42 -9.33
C PHE A 23 5.02 5.10 -10.02
N PHE A 24 4.15 5.16 -11.02
CA PHE A 24 3.67 3.94 -11.69
C PHE A 24 4.59 3.46 -12.81
N GLU A 25 5.67 4.18 -13.08
CA GLU A 25 6.59 3.77 -14.11
C GLU A 25 7.22 2.43 -13.78
N ASP A 26 7.24 1.53 -14.76
CA ASP A 26 7.77 0.17 -14.59
C ASP A 26 7.02 -0.68 -13.58
N LEU A 27 5.81 -0.26 -13.20
CA LEU A 27 4.95 -1.05 -12.33
C LEU A 27 3.89 -1.72 -13.20
N ALA A 28 4.34 -2.73 -13.96
CA ALA A 28 3.50 -3.34 -14.99
C ALA A 28 2.21 -3.93 -14.45
N GLY A 29 2.23 -4.50 -13.25
CA GLY A 29 1.04 -5.10 -12.65
C GLY A 29 0.19 -4.16 -11.85
N GLY A 30 0.62 -2.90 -11.67
CA GLY A 30 -0.16 -1.92 -10.94
C GLY A 30 -0.33 -2.24 -9.48
N ILE A 31 -1.45 -1.83 -8.91
CA ILE A 31 -1.79 -2.10 -7.52
C ILE A 31 -2.96 -3.07 -7.51
N GLN A 32 -2.81 -4.17 -6.81
CA GLN A 32 -3.79 -5.26 -6.78
C GLN A 32 -4.28 -5.50 -5.37
N LEU A 33 -5.46 -6.10 -5.23
CA LEU A 33 -6.07 -6.38 -3.95
C LEU A 33 -6.44 -7.86 -3.88
N GLU A 34 -5.95 -8.54 -2.84
CA GLU A 34 -6.28 -9.94 -2.56
C GLU A 34 -7.30 -9.99 -1.45
N GLU A 35 -8.22 -10.94 -1.52
CA GLU A 35 -9.26 -11.03 -0.49
C GLU A 35 -8.74 -11.63 0.81
N LYS A 36 -7.78 -12.52 0.73
CA LYS A 36 -7.30 -13.24 1.92
C LYS A 36 -6.53 -12.34 2.88
N ALA A 37 -6.35 -12.83 4.10
CA ALA A 37 -5.43 -12.25 5.06
C ALA A 37 -4.08 -12.95 4.92
N LEU A 38 -3.00 -12.23 5.25
CA LEU A 38 -1.67 -12.82 5.23
C LEU A 38 -1.04 -12.65 6.60
N PRO A 39 -1.13 -13.66 7.48
CA PRO A 39 -0.51 -13.56 8.80
C PRO A 39 1.01 -13.46 8.66
N ASP A 40 1.62 -12.71 9.59
CA ASP A 40 3.07 -12.62 9.61
C ASP A 40 3.63 -13.95 10.10
N PRO A 41 4.43 -14.64 9.30
CA PRO A 41 4.90 -15.98 9.67
C PRO A 41 5.89 -15.99 10.83
N ASP A 42 6.46 -14.83 11.15
CA ASP A 42 7.45 -14.74 12.23
C ASP A 42 6.84 -14.48 13.60
N LEU A 43 5.51 -14.34 13.66
CA LEU A 43 4.82 -14.02 14.90
C LEU A 43 3.73 -15.05 15.17
N PRO A 44 3.26 -15.15 16.43
CA PRO A 44 2.17 -16.08 16.74
C PRO A 44 0.92 -15.74 15.94
N PRO A 45 0.14 -16.77 15.58
CA PRO A 45 -1.09 -16.54 14.80
C PRO A 45 -2.02 -15.53 15.46
N GLY A 46 -2.55 -14.64 14.65
CA GLY A 46 -3.53 -13.67 15.10
C GLY A 46 -2.95 -12.39 15.67
N GLU A 47 -1.63 -12.31 15.81
CA GLU A 47 -1.03 -11.12 16.39
C GLU A 47 -0.69 -10.04 15.38
N MET A 48 -0.13 -10.43 14.25
CA MET A 48 0.25 -9.46 13.24
C MET A 48 -0.08 -9.98 11.86
N TYR A 49 -0.37 -9.06 10.97
CA TYR A 49 -0.69 -9.38 9.59
C TYR A 49 0.09 -8.49 8.66
N ILE A 50 0.46 -9.05 7.51
CA ILE A 50 1.10 -8.28 6.45
C ILE A 50 -0.02 -7.64 5.62
N MET A 51 -0.02 -6.32 5.56
CA MET A 51 -1.09 -5.59 4.88
C MET A 51 -0.82 -5.39 3.41
N GLY A 52 0.45 -5.29 3.03
CA GLY A 52 0.82 -5.12 1.63
C GLY A 52 2.20 -5.64 1.35
N GLU A 53 2.47 -5.90 0.08
CA GLU A 53 3.77 -6.36 -0.37
C GLU A 53 4.11 -5.73 -1.71
N TYR A 54 5.39 -5.53 -1.95
CA TYR A 54 5.87 -5.17 -3.26
C TYR A 54 6.45 -6.44 -3.88
N VAL A 55 5.95 -6.81 -5.04
CA VAL A 55 6.29 -8.08 -5.68
C VAL A 55 6.97 -7.85 -7.00
N HIS A 56 8.04 -8.59 -7.25
CA HIS A 56 8.73 -8.57 -8.54
C HIS A 56 8.90 -10.03 -8.96
N ASP A 57 8.10 -10.48 -9.91
CA ASP A 57 8.16 -11.86 -10.38
C ASP A 57 8.26 -11.88 -11.90
N ASP A 58 8.05 -13.06 -12.49
CA ASP A 58 8.20 -13.25 -13.93
C ASP A 58 7.24 -12.40 -14.75
N LEU A 59 6.14 -11.97 -14.15
CA LEU A 59 5.13 -11.18 -14.84
C LEU A 59 5.37 -9.68 -14.68
N GLY A 60 6.37 -9.30 -13.89
CA GLY A 60 6.68 -7.90 -13.69
C GLY A 60 6.58 -7.48 -12.24
N ARG A 61 6.51 -6.17 -12.02
CA ARG A 61 6.45 -5.60 -10.68
C ARG A 61 5.04 -5.15 -10.37
N TYR A 62 4.61 -5.37 -9.14
CA TYR A 62 3.29 -4.88 -8.72
C TYR A 62 3.23 -4.74 -7.21
N ILE A 63 2.23 -3.99 -6.75
CA ILE A 63 1.96 -3.82 -5.32
C ILE A 63 0.70 -4.63 -5.02
N LEU A 64 0.72 -5.40 -3.93
CA LEU A 64 -0.39 -6.26 -3.58
C LEU A 64 -0.83 -5.95 -2.15
N LEU A 65 -2.12 -5.65 -1.98
CA LEU A 65 -2.69 -5.42 -0.66
C LEU A 65 -3.58 -6.60 -0.29
N TYR A 66 -3.69 -6.86 1.02
CA TYR A 66 -4.45 -8.00 1.53
C TYR A 66 -5.65 -7.50 2.33
N TYR A 67 -6.83 -7.58 1.72
CA TYR A 67 -8.06 -7.12 2.36
C TYR A 67 -8.27 -7.78 3.73
N GLY A 68 -8.07 -9.10 3.82
CA GLY A 68 -8.27 -9.80 5.08
C GLY A 68 -7.37 -9.32 6.19
N SER A 69 -6.14 -8.90 5.84
CA SER A 69 -5.23 -8.35 6.85
C SER A 69 -5.73 -7.01 7.36
N PHE A 70 -6.23 -6.15 6.45
CA PHE A 70 -6.84 -4.89 6.86
C PHE A 70 -8.03 -5.14 7.77
N ALA A 71 -8.90 -6.08 7.39
CA ALA A 71 -10.08 -6.38 8.18
C ALA A 71 -9.72 -6.86 9.58
N ALA A 72 -8.65 -7.65 9.69
CA ALA A 72 -8.23 -8.18 10.98
C ALA A 72 -7.69 -7.09 11.90
N LEU A 73 -7.00 -6.11 11.34
CA LEU A 73 -6.33 -5.10 12.14
C LEU A 73 -7.13 -3.82 12.31
N LEU A 74 -8.08 -3.54 11.42
CA LEU A 74 -8.80 -2.27 11.42
C LEU A 74 -10.27 -2.43 11.74
N GLU A 75 -10.60 -3.48 12.47
CA GLU A 75 -12.00 -3.79 12.79
C GLU A 75 -12.70 -2.62 13.48
N GLU A 76 -11.97 -1.92 14.34
CA GLU A 76 -12.54 -0.82 15.14
C GLU A 76 -12.44 0.53 14.46
N GLU A 77 -11.81 0.62 13.30
CA GLU A 77 -11.61 1.90 12.63
C GLU A 77 -12.82 2.30 11.81
N ASP A 78 -12.97 3.61 11.61
CA ASP A 78 -14.03 4.11 10.74
C ASP A 78 -13.50 4.21 9.30
N GLU A 79 -14.35 4.73 8.42
CA GLU A 79 -13.99 4.82 7.00
C GLU A 79 -12.71 5.62 6.79
N GLU A 80 -12.59 6.73 7.50
CA GLU A 80 -11.41 7.57 7.34
C GLU A 80 -10.16 6.86 7.79
N GLY A 81 -10.23 6.14 8.89
CA GLY A 81 -9.11 5.36 9.39
C GLY A 81 -8.69 4.28 8.40
N TRP A 82 -9.66 3.62 7.77
CA TRP A 82 -9.35 2.64 6.74
C TRP A 82 -8.63 3.28 5.56
N LYS A 83 -9.16 4.42 5.08
CA LYS A 83 -8.56 5.08 3.93
C LYS A 83 -7.15 5.57 4.23
N ASP A 84 -6.93 6.08 5.44
CA ASP A 84 -5.60 6.52 5.83
C ASP A 84 -4.61 5.36 5.80
N GLU A 85 -5.03 4.20 6.30
CA GLU A 85 -4.16 3.04 6.30
C GLU A 85 -3.90 2.49 4.91
N ILE A 86 -4.91 2.52 4.04
CA ILE A 86 -4.72 2.12 2.66
C ILE A 86 -3.70 3.04 2.00
N PHE A 87 -3.85 4.34 2.20
CA PHE A 87 -2.93 5.32 1.62
C PHE A 87 -1.50 5.09 2.13
N ALA A 88 -1.36 4.88 3.43
CA ALA A 88 -0.04 4.68 4.03
C ALA A 88 0.61 3.41 3.50
N THR A 89 -0.16 2.35 3.38
CA THR A 89 0.37 1.08 2.89
C THR A 89 0.85 1.21 1.45
N VAL A 90 0.04 1.85 0.61
CA VAL A 90 0.42 2.06 -0.79
C VAL A 90 1.67 2.91 -0.89
N ALA A 91 1.75 3.99 -0.09
CA ALA A 91 2.93 4.86 -0.10
C ALA A 91 4.18 4.09 0.30
N HIS A 92 4.06 3.24 1.32
CA HIS A 92 5.19 2.45 1.77
C HIS A 92 5.67 1.49 0.68
N GLU A 93 4.75 0.83 -0.01
CA GLU A 93 5.14 -0.11 -1.06
C GLU A 93 5.71 0.60 -2.27
N PHE A 94 5.22 1.80 -2.59
CA PHE A 94 5.82 2.60 -3.65
C PHE A 94 7.27 2.95 -3.33
N THR A 95 7.60 3.14 -2.05
CA THR A 95 8.98 3.41 -1.68
C THR A 95 9.88 2.27 -2.12
N HIS A 96 9.45 1.03 -1.88
CA HIS A 96 10.23 -0.12 -2.33
C HIS A 96 10.37 -0.15 -3.84
N HIS A 97 9.30 0.15 -4.56
CA HIS A 97 9.33 0.15 -6.01
C HIS A 97 10.31 1.20 -6.54
N LEU A 98 10.23 2.40 -5.98
CA LEU A 98 11.09 3.50 -6.43
C LEU A 98 12.55 3.23 -6.09
N GLU A 99 12.80 2.60 -4.95
CA GLU A 99 14.17 2.23 -4.58
C GLU A 99 14.72 1.17 -5.51
N GLU A 100 13.92 0.16 -5.81
CA GLU A 100 14.40 -0.93 -6.67
C GLU A 100 14.68 -0.47 -8.08
N THR A 101 13.85 0.44 -8.60
CA THR A 101 13.99 0.90 -9.98
C THR A 101 14.87 2.13 -10.11
N ALA A 102 15.41 2.63 -9.00
CA ALA A 102 16.15 3.88 -8.95
C ALA A 102 15.27 5.06 -9.38
N GLY A 103 13.95 4.88 -9.26
CA GLY A 103 13.01 5.90 -9.69
C GLY A 103 13.00 7.13 -8.81
N LEU A 104 13.56 7.03 -7.59
CA LEU A 104 13.66 8.21 -6.72
C LEU A 104 14.45 9.33 -7.38
N HIS A 105 15.45 8.97 -8.16
CA HIS A 105 16.29 9.96 -8.84
C HIS A 105 15.58 10.62 -10.01
N ALA A 106 14.50 10.01 -10.48
CA ALA A 106 13.74 10.54 -11.60
C ALA A 106 12.57 11.41 -11.16
N LEU A 107 12.27 11.44 -9.85
CA LEU A 107 11.17 12.25 -9.35
C LEU A 107 11.55 13.71 -9.34
N ASP A 108 10.61 14.58 -9.72
CA ASP A 108 10.84 16.00 -9.56
C ASP A 108 10.61 16.37 -8.09
N ASP A 109 10.88 17.64 -7.77
CA ASP A 109 10.79 18.09 -6.39
C ASP A 109 9.38 17.94 -5.81
N LYS A 110 8.38 18.16 -6.64
CA LYS A 110 7.00 18.09 -6.20
C LYS A 110 6.61 16.65 -5.86
N ASP A 111 7.01 15.71 -6.71
CA ASP A 111 6.70 14.30 -6.48
C ASP A 111 7.43 13.76 -5.27
N LEU A 112 8.68 14.17 -5.09
CA LEU A 112 9.46 13.75 -3.94
C LEU A 112 8.84 14.30 -2.66
N GLU A 113 8.40 15.54 -2.69
CA GLU A 113 7.74 16.14 -1.54
C GLU A 113 6.45 15.41 -1.19
N PHE A 114 5.69 15.02 -2.22
CA PHE A 114 4.47 14.25 -2.01
C PHE A 114 4.77 12.97 -1.24
N LEU A 115 5.80 12.24 -1.67
CA LEU A 115 6.17 10.99 -1.03
C LEU A 115 6.59 11.21 0.43
N GLN A 116 7.42 12.21 0.67
CA GLN A 116 7.90 12.51 2.00
C GLN A 116 6.75 12.87 2.94
N GLU A 117 5.81 13.67 2.45
CA GLU A 117 4.67 14.07 3.26
C GLU A 117 3.74 12.89 3.53
N ALA A 118 3.54 12.04 2.53
CA ALA A 118 2.67 10.88 2.70
C ALA A 118 3.21 9.95 3.78
N LEU A 119 4.51 9.69 3.75
CA LEU A 119 5.12 8.80 4.72
C LEU A 119 5.12 9.41 6.12
N ALA A 120 5.38 10.71 6.22
CA ALA A 120 5.43 11.39 7.53
C ALA A 120 4.05 11.53 8.13
N GLU A 121 3.08 11.93 7.31
CA GLU A 121 1.75 12.23 7.82
C GLU A 121 1.05 10.99 8.35
N TYR A 122 1.26 9.85 7.71
CA TYR A 122 0.57 8.64 8.10
C TYR A 122 1.42 7.77 9.02
N GLY A 123 2.53 8.31 9.54
CA GLY A 123 3.29 7.66 10.59
C GLY A 123 3.99 6.38 10.17
N GLU A 124 4.36 6.29 8.92
CA GLU A 124 5.09 5.14 8.45
C GLU A 124 6.41 5.06 9.11
N GLU A 125 6.61 4.09 9.89
CA GLU A 125 7.81 3.98 10.57
C GLU A 125 8.57 2.89 10.08
N ASP A 126 8.62 2.39 9.53
CA ASP A 126 9.35 1.37 9.19
C ASP A 126 9.26 0.51 9.41
N PRO A 127 9.26 -0.12 9.13
CA PRO A 127 9.79 -1.25 9.32
C PRO A 127 10.63 -1.71 8.63
#